data_e6013a7ebf173f75ab2eef3598b8293c
#
_entry.id   e6013a7ebf173f75ab2eef3598b8293c
#
_cell.length_a   1.000
_cell.length_b   1.000
_cell.length_c   1.000
_cell.angle_alpha   90.00
_cell.angle_beta   90.00
_cell.angle_gamma   90.00
#
_symmetry.space_group_name_H-M   'P 1'
#
loop_
_entity.id
_entity.type
_entity.pdbx_description
1 polymer ?
#
loop_
_entity_poly.entity_id
_entity_poly.type
_entity_poly.pdbx_seq_one_letter_code
_entity_poly.pdbx_strand_id
1 'polypeptide(L)'
;MREKRKLVHSIDASAFGIRELGLAWLGWSGEAGADIPAIEKGTLELVDGLLQRGVNLAEFEKVRRQAVVSMVNGMKNIHGFTSRSAYAAAIGYDINWPQCGVEHLAKLSPDDLTKEARRWLKPDLVTFGTLKGGKAPTQPAVKTIVNPPDKFETMVLPNGVRVVLQHDSTMPKAGVGVFLAAGAAYENPEHRGITGLLSTLFARDTVKQSKEEVASIVDGLGMTFSDHASQISLGLWGEGLSSDFNAVSGLVADGILCPTLLPDTIAIEQAAMISACREAEDDIVEKARLRLLKQYFGEHPLGVDANGTPETLAKIQPANLSSLHQSLVVAGNIVVGISGDFDRKEALDFVQTRFGTLPKVAFSALKLTLHQPLKAAKALERAQGEQAVVAIAFPHCGFGPDQVVAANVTEELLSGMASGLFRRIREEKGMAYFVGASRIEVVDQGMFYLYAGTSPESAEEVVKEMRLELDRLRAGKFRPDEIEDAKRRLRVSRRQSRQSVGARLQGALIREVAGLGANFDAEWERRMGLTDGLSVQKFAQEYLAIKFEQELIVLPKA
;
A
#
# COMPACT_ATOMS: atom_id res chain seq x y z
N MET A 1 -19.24 -28.08 -8.25
CA MET A 1 -19.49 -27.61 -6.88
C MET A 1 -20.17 -26.25 -6.92
N ARG A 2 -19.51 -25.19 -7.36
CA ARG A 2 -20.02 -23.82 -7.40
C ARG A 2 -21.15 -23.66 -8.43
N GLU A 3 -20.89 -23.84 -9.71
CA GLU A 3 -21.82 -23.48 -10.81
C GLU A 3 -23.01 -24.46 -10.92
N LYS A 4 -22.74 -25.78 -10.93
CA LYS A 4 -23.78 -26.78 -11.17
C LYS A 4 -24.53 -27.20 -9.92
N ARG A 5 -23.81 -27.42 -8.80
CA ARG A 5 -24.41 -27.95 -7.55
C ARG A 5 -24.77 -26.83 -6.55
N LYS A 6 -24.24 -25.61 -6.73
CA LYS A 6 -24.46 -24.44 -5.86
C LYS A 6 -24.25 -24.71 -4.37
N LEU A 7 -23.29 -25.60 -4.05
CA LEU A 7 -22.98 -26.00 -2.67
C LEU A 7 -21.96 -25.07 -1.99
N VAL A 8 -21.18 -24.31 -2.79
CA VAL A 8 -20.08 -23.50 -2.31
C VAL A 8 -20.03 -22.16 -3.06
N HIS A 9 -19.51 -21.11 -2.41
CA HIS A 9 -19.25 -19.82 -3.05
C HIS A 9 -17.94 -19.84 -3.84
N SER A 10 -16.91 -20.46 -3.28
CA SER A 10 -15.63 -20.65 -3.94
C SER A 10 -15.10 -22.05 -3.70
N ILE A 11 -14.31 -22.52 -4.63
CA ILE A 11 -13.52 -23.74 -4.52
C ILE A 11 -12.19 -23.49 -5.24
N ASP A 12 -11.10 -23.84 -4.60
CA ASP A 12 -9.75 -23.73 -5.11
C ASP A 12 -8.97 -25.03 -4.86
N ALA A 13 -7.91 -25.20 -5.61
CA ALA A 13 -6.97 -26.30 -5.42
C ALA A 13 -5.55 -25.76 -5.52
N SER A 14 -4.70 -26.22 -4.63
CA SER A 14 -3.28 -25.90 -4.65
C SER A 14 -2.44 -27.08 -4.18
N ALA A 15 -1.15 -27.02 -4.44
CA ALA A 15 -0.19 -27.97 -3.92
C ALA A 15 0.97 -27.22 -3.27
N PHE A 16 1.33 -27.66 -2.08
CA PHE A 16 2.52 -27.24 -1.38
C PHE A 16 3.49 -28.41 -1.32
N GLY A 17 4.73 -28.20 -1.73
CA GLY A 17 5.75 -29.23 -1.71
C GLY A 17 7.08 -28.67 -1.26
N ILE A 18 7.73 -29.39 -0.36
CA ILE A 18 9.15 -29.32 -0.06
C ILE A 18 9.80 -30.62 -0.52
N ARG A 19 11.11 -30.72 -0.48
CA ARG A 19 11.87 -31.82 -1.10
C ARG A 19 11.32 -33.22 -0.85
N GLU A 20 10.88 -33.53 0.37
CA GLU A 20 10.50 -34.88 0.80
C GLU A 20 9.03 -34.97 1.24
N LEU A 21 8.36 -33.87 1.40
CA LEU A 21 6.97 -33.78 1.86
C LEU A 21 6.16 -32.85 0.97
N GLY A 22 4.89 -33.17 0.80
CA GLY A 22 3.96 -32.32 0.09
C GLY A 22 2.52 -32.54 0.54
N LEU A 23 1.71 -31.54 0.30
CA LEU A 23 0.29 -31.55 0.59
C LEU A 23 -0.47 -31.04 -0.63
N ALA A 24 -1.42 -31.83 -1.12
CA ALA A 24 -2.43 -31.35 -2.05
C ALA A 24 -3.61 -30.81 -1.22
N TRP A 25 -4.01 -29.59 -1.52
CA TRP A 25 -5.03 -28.86 -0.78
C TRP A 25 -6.21 -28.55 -1.69
N LEU A 26 -7.41 -28.83 -1.19
CA LEU A 26 -8.68 -28.41 -1.77
C LEU A 26 -9.40 -27.52 -0.75
N GLY A 27 -9.54 -26.25 -1.06
CA GLY A 27 -10.22 -25.26 -0.23
C GLY A 27 -11.60 -24.93 -0.77
N TRP A 28 -12.56 -24.68 0.13
CA TRP A 28 -13.88 -24.19 -0.25
C TRP A 28 -14.47 -23.26 0.81
N SER A 29 -15.32 -22.34 0.37
CA SER A 29 -16.13 -21.52 1.26
C SER A 29 -17.60 -21.59 0.86
N GLY A 30 -18.47 -21.57 1.85
CA GLY A 30 -19.92 -21.62 1.67
C GLY A 30 -20.65 -20.73 2.68
N GLU A 31 -21.97 -20.69 2.59
CA GLU A 31 -22.81 -19.92 3.52
C GLU A 31 -22.79 -20.50 4.94
N ALA A 32 -23.14 -19.64 5.89
CA ALA A 32 -23.43 -20.09 7.25
C ALA A 32 -24.63 -21.07 7.21
N GLY A 33 -24.39 -22.33 7.59
CA GLY A 33 -25.41 -23.38 7.50
C GLY A 33 -25.32 -24.26 6.25
N ALA A 34 -24.26 -24.10 5.42
CA ALA A 34 -24.01 -25.00 4.30
C ALA A 34 -23.97 -26.48 4.74
N ASP A 35 -24.47 -27.36 3.86
CA ASP A 35 -24.45 -28.80 4.08
C ASP A 35 -23.03 -29.35 3.90
N ILE A 36 -22.26 -29.37 5.00
CA ILE A 36 -20.86 -29.83 5.00
C ILE A 36 -20.73 -31.26 4.48
N PRO A 37 -21.53 -32.25 4.93
CA PRO A 37 -21.49 -33.61 4.39
C PRO A 37 -21.69 -33.66 2.87
N ALA A 38 -22.60 -32.87 2.30
CA ALA A 38 -22.80 -32.80 0.86
C ALA A 38 -21.59 -32.19 0.13
N ILE A 39 -20.90 -31.22 0.74
CA ILE A 39 -19.69 -30.60 0.18
C ILE A 39 -18.54 -31.61 0.21
N GLU A 40 -18.29 -32.27 1.34
CA GLU A 40 -17.25 -33.30 1.49
C GLU A 40 -17.47 -34.45 0.49
N LYS A 41 -18.68 -35.01 0.44
CA LYS A 41 -19.08 -36.03 -0.54
C LYS A 41 -18.86 -35.55 -1.97
N GLY A 42 -19.32 -34.35 -2.29
CA GLY A 42 -19.16 -33.76 -3.62
C GLY A 42 -17.70 -33.53 -4.01
N THR A 43 -16.85 -33.22 -3.04
CA THR A 43 -15.40 -33.08 -3.24
C THR A 43 -14.75 -34.41 -3.56
N LEU A 44 -15.07 -35.49 -2.79
CA LEU A 44 -14.58 -36.84 -3.07
C LEU A 44 -15.05 -37.35 -4.43
N GLU A 45 -16.32 -37.14 -4.79
CA GLU A 45 -16.85 -37.49 -6.10
C GLU A 45 -16.13 -36.79 -7.26
N LEU A 46 -15.70 -35.55 -7.08
CA LEU A 46 -14.91 -34.84 -8.09
C LEU A 46 -13.51 -35.43 -8.24
N VAL A 47 -12.85 -35.76 -7.13
CA VAL A 47 -11.54 -36.42 -7.13
C VAL A 47 -11.64 -37.80 -7.75
N ASP A 48 -12.60 -38.63 -7.33
CA ASP A 48 -12.83 -39.97 -7.90
C ASP A 48 -13.13 -39.88 -9.40
N GLY A 49 -13.97 -38.95 -9.81
CA GLY A 49 -14.27 -38.70 -11.20
C GLY A 49 -13.04 -38.37 -12.05
N LEU A 50 -12.10 -37.58 -11.49
CA LEU A 50 -10.81 -37.29 -12.13
C LEU A 50 -9.95 -38.54 -12.23
N LEU A 51 -9.83 -39.32 -11.16
CA LEU A 51 -9.02 -40.55 -11.11
C LEU A 51 -9.52 -41.64 -12.06
N GLN A 52 -10.84 -41.73 -12.24
CA GLN A 52 -11.46 -42.70 -13.15
C GLN A 52 -11.32 -42.29 -14.61
N ARG A 53 -11.68 -41.08 -14.96
CA ARG A 53 -11.72 -40.57 -16.34
C ARG A 53 -10.34 -40.17 -16.88
N GLY A 54 -9.40 -39.87 -15.99
CA GLY A 54 -8.16 -39.21 -16.34
C GLY A 54 -8.36 -37.73 -16.63
N VAL A 55 -7.26 -37.08 -16.99
CA VAL A 55 -7.23 -35.65 -17.31
C VAL A 55 -7.63 -35.46 -18.78
N ASN A 56 -8.59 -34.58 -19.02
CA ASN A 56 -9.03 -34.25 -20.38
C ASN A 56 -7.95 -33.43 -21.10
N LEU A 57 -7.67 -33.73 -22.37
CA LEU A 57 -6.61 -33.08 -23.15
C LEU A 57 -6.80 -31.56 -23.25
N ALA A 58 -8.03 -31.11 -23.51
CA ALA A 58 -8.30 -29.66 -23.64
C ALA A 58 -8.10 -28.90 -22.32
N GLU A 59 -8.53 -29.50 -21.20
CA GLU A 59 -8.27 -28.91 -19.87
C GLU A 59 -6.79 -28.95 -19.52
N PHE A 60 -6.10 -30.05 -19.86
CA PHE A 60 -4.65 -30.16 -19.66
C PHE A 60 -3.88 -29.07 -20.41
N GLU A 61 -4.14 -28.90 -21.71
CA GLU A 61 -3.46 -27.88 -22.52
C GLU A 61 -3.68 -26.46 -21.99
N LYS A 62 -4.91 -26.17 -21.56
CA LYS A 62 -5.23 -24.88 -20.92
C LYS A 62 -4.42 -24.67 -19.64
N VAL A 63 -4.44 -25.62 -18.72
CA VAL A 63 -3.76 -25.52 -17.43
C VAL A 63 -2.23 -25.51 -17.62
N ARG A 64 -1.70 -26.34 -18.52
CA ARG A 64 -0.28 -26.36 -18.88
C ARG A 64 0.18 -24.98 -19.37
N ARG A 65 -0.58 -24.37 -20.29
CA ARG A 65 -0.29 -23.01 -20.78
C ARG A 65 -0.33 -21.97 -19.68
N GLN A 66 -1.33 -22.02 -18.80
CA GLN A 66 -1.43 -21.13 -17.65
C GLN A 66 -0.23 -21.29 -16.69
N ALA A 67 0.20 -22.53 -16.44
CA ALA A 67 1.35 -22.81 -15.58
C ALA A 67 2.66 -22.27 -16.19
N VAL A 68 2.89 -22.48 -17.50
CA VAL A 68 4.05 -21.94 -18.21
C VAL A 68 4.05 -20.40 -18.14
N VAL A 69 2.93 -19.77 -18.46
CA VAL A 69 2.81 -18.31 -18.40
C VAL A 69 3.05 -17.78 -16.98
N SER A 70 2.52 -18.46 -15.96
CA SER A 70 2.74 -18.10 -14.56
C SER A 70 4.21 -18.22 -14.16
N MET A 71 4.91 -19.29 -14.59
CA MET A 71 6.35 -19.45 -14.32
C MET A 71 7.17 -18.36 -15.00
N VAL A 72 6.93 -18.11 -16.28
CA VAL A 72 7.63 -17.04 -17.03
C VAL A 72 7.38 -15.67 -16.41
N ASN A 73 6.13 -15.35 -16.10
CA ASN A 73 5.78 -14.09 -15.42
C ASN A 73 6.43 -13.95 -14.03
N GLY A 74 6.60 -15.07 -13.32
CA GLY A 74 7.30 -15.07 -12.04
C GLY A 74 8.80 -14.81 -12.15
N MET A 75 9.38 -14.93 -13.34
CA MET A 75 10.80 -14.70 -13.63
C MET A 75 11.07 -13.39 -14.39
N LYS A 76 10.04 -12.61 -14.68
CA LYS A 76 10.14 -11.41 -15.55
C LYS A 76 11.00 -10.28 -14.99
N ASN A 77 11.32 -10.31 -13.70
CA ASN A 77 12.20 -9.34 -13.06
C ASN A 77 13.26 -10.05 -12.21
N ILE A 78 14.34 -9.33 -11.91
CA ILE A 78 15.50 -9.89 -11.21
C ILE A 78 15.14 -10.43 -9.83
N HIS A 79 14.23 -9.76 -9.11
CA HIS A 79 13.78 -10.20 -7.78
C HIS A 79 13.01 -11.54 -7.86
N GLY A 80 12.05 -11.65 -8.75
CA GLY A 80 11.28 -12.88 -8.94
C GLY A 80 12.15 -14.05 -9.42
N PHE A 81 13.08 -13.80 -10.34
CA PHE A 81 14.05 -14.78 -10.79
C PHE A 81 14.95 -15.25 -9.64
N THR A 82 15.60 -14.32 -8.92
CA THR A 82 16.52 -14.63 -7.83
C THR A 82 15.81 -15.36 -6.68
N SER A 83 14.61 -14.92 -6.29
CA SER A 83 13.84 -15.56 -5.21
C SER A 83 13.48 -17.00 -5.56
N ARG A 84 13.06 -17.28 -6.79
CA ARG A 84 12.74 -18.64 -7.24
C ARG A 84 13.96 -19.53 -7.34
N SER A 85 15.07 -19.02 -7.85
CA SER A 85 16.33 -19.72 -7.91
C SER A 85 16.89 -20.02 -6.52
N ALA A 86 16.85 -19.06 -5.61
CA ALA A 86 17.28 -19.25 -4.22
C ALA A 86 16.39 -20.27 -3.49
N TYR A 87 15.06 -20.23 -3.70
CA TYR A 87 14.14 -21.23 -3.16
C TYR A 87 14.45 -22.63 -3.69
N ALA A 88 14.65 -22.78 -5.01
CA ALA A 88 15.00 -24.05 -5.61
C ALA A 88 16.30 -24.62 -4.99
N ALA A 89 17.34 -23.79 -4.88
CA ALA A 89 18.61 -24.19 -4.24
C ALA A 89 18.43 -24.57 -2.76
N ALA A 90 17.62 -23.80 -2.00
CA ALA A 90 17.37 -24.07 -0.59
C ALA A 90 16.66 -25.40 -0.33
N ILE A 91 15.79 -25.85 -1.24
CA ILE A 91 15.11 -27.15 -1.15
C ILE A 91 15.86 -28.29 -1.89
N GLY A 92 17.09 -28.02 -2.36
CA GLY A 92 17.99 -29.01 -2.95
C GLY A 92 17.74 -29.34 -4.41
N TYR A 93 17.06 -28.45 -5.15
CA TYR A 93 16.96 -28.48 -6.61
C TYR A 93 18.10 -27.69 -7.25
N ASP A 94 18.27 -27.84 -8.57
CA ASP A 94 19.18 -27.02 -9.35
C ASP A 94 18.77 -25.54 -9.28
N ILE A 95 19.73 -24.64 -9.18
CA ILE A 95 19.49 -23.19 -9.16
C ILE A 95 18.75 -22.70 -10.42
N ASN A 96 18.92 -23.43 -11.54
CA ASN A 96 18.24 -23.17 -12.80
C ASN A 96 16.86 -23.85 -12.91
N TRP A 97 16.36 -24.46 -11.83
CA TRP A 97 15.05 -25.12 -11.81
C TRP A 97 13.91 -24.25 -12.35
N PRO A 98 13.84 -22.92 -12.12
CA PRO A 98 12.79 -22.09 -12.71
C PRO A 98 12.74 -22.18 -14.24
N GLN A 99 13.90 -22.21 -14.92
CA GLN A 99 13.96 -22.36 -16.38
C GLN A 99 13.68 -23.81 -16.80
N CYS A 100 14.35 -24.77 -16.17
CA CYS A 100 14.15 -26.20 -16.45
C CYS A 100 12.70 -26.63 -16.19
N GLY A 101 12.01 -26.00 -15.23
CA GLY A 101 10.61 -26.27 -14.92
C GLY A 101 9.67 -25.94 -16.08
N VAL A 102 9.93 -24.89 -16.84
CA VAL A 102 9.17 -24.56 -18.06
C VAL A 102 9.34 -25.66 -19.11
N GLU A 103 10.57 -26.15 -19.31
CA GLU A 103 10.85 -27.25 -20.23
C GLU A 103 10.20 -28.58 -19.79
N HIS A 104 10.17 -28.84 -18.49
CA HIS A 104 9.48 -30.00 -17.92
C HIS A 104 7.98 -29.94 -18.16
N LEU A 105 7.35 -28.79 -17.89
CA LEU A 105 5.93 -28.57 -18.15
C LEU A 105 5.57 -28.81 -19.63
N ALA A 106 6.45 -28.39 -20.54
CA ALA A 106 6.26 -28.58 -21.97
C ALA A 106 6.25 -30.08 -22.40
N LYS A 107 6.94 -30.93 -21.64
CA LYS A 107 7.06 -32.40 -21.92
C LYS A 107 5.99 -33.24 -21.24
N LEU A 108 5.22 -32.71 -20.30
CA LEU A 108 4.18 -33.43 -19.60
C LEU A 108 3.02 -33.81 -20.53
N SER A 109 2.44 -34.95 -20.28
CA SER A 109 1.22 -35.45 -20.93
C SER A 109 0.05 -35.58 -19.94
N PRO A 110 -1.20 -35.66 -20.42
CA PRO A 110 -2.36 -35.95 -19.57
C PRO A 110 -2.22 -37.24 -18.77
N ASP A 111 -1.56 -38.25 -19.36
CA ASP A 111 -1.33 -39.56 -18.72
C ASP A 111 -0.35 -39.44 -17.54
N ASP A 112 0.69 -38.63 -17.67
CA ASP A 112 1.63 -38.36 -16.57
C ASP A 112 0.91 -37.74 -15.36
N LEU A 113 0.05 -36.71 -15.59
CA LEU A 113 -0.75 -36.15 -14.53
C LEU A 113 -1.72 -37.15 -13.91
N THR A 114 -2.39 -37.96 -14.74
CA THR A 114 -3.34 -38.97 -14.28
C THR A 114 -2.64 -40.03 -13.43
N LYS A 115 -1.44 -40.43 -13.81
CA LYS A 115 -0.62 -41.40 -13.08
C LYS A 115 -0.23 -40.86 -11.69
N GLU A 116 0.27 -39.62 -11.63
CA GLU A 116 0.64 -39.00 -10.36
C GLU A 116 -0.60 -38.71 -9.48
N ALA A 117 -1.72 -38.28 -10.07
CA ALA A 117 -2.96 -38.10 -9.33
C ALA A 117 -3.41 -39.44 -8.67
N ARG A 118 -3.39 -40.56 -9.39
CA ARG A 118 -3.70 -41.88 -8.83
C ARG A 118 -2.73 -42.33 -7.75
N ARG A 119 -1.49 -41.89 -7.79
CA ARG A 119 -0.48 -42.22 -6.79
C ARG A 119 -0.72 -41.51 -5.47
N TRP A 120 -1.13 -40.22 -5.50
CA TRP A 120 -1.16 -39.36 -4.33
C TRP A 120 -2.56 -39.00 -3.83
N LEU A 121 -3.57 -38.86 -4.70
CA LEU A 121 -4.93 -38.51 -4.31
C LEU A 121 -5.74 -39.74 -3.94
N LYS A 122 -5.41 -40.37 -2.82
CA LYS A 122 -6.09 -41.55 -2.31
C LYS A 122 -7.11 -41.20 -1.23
N PRO A 123 -8.32 -41.77 -1.24
CA PRO A 123 -9.37 -41.47 -0.27
C PRO A 123 -8.95 -41.70 1.19
N ASP A 124 -8.11 -42.68 1.47
CA ASP A 124 -7.57 -43.01 2.78
C ASP A 124 -6.48 -42.02 3.29
N LEU A 125 -5.98 -41.16 2.44
CA LEU A 125 -5.03 -40.10 2.78
C LEU A 125 -5.69 -38.73 2.94
N VAL A 126 -7.03 -38.64 2.80
CA VAL A 126 -7.76 -37.37 2.90
C VAL A 126 -8.07 -37.00 4.37
N THR A 127 -7.77 -35.78 4.74
CA THR A 127 -8.19 -35.19 6.03
C THR A 127 -9.08 -34.00 5.73
N PHE A 128 -10.29 -33.98 6.30
CA PHE A 128 -11.17 -32.85 6.24
C PHE A 128 -11.01 -31.98 7.48
N GLY A 129 -10.76 -30.68 7.26
CA GLY A 129 -10.80 -29.65 8.28
C GLY A 129 -11.94 -28.68 7.96
N THR A 130 -12.93 -28.55 8.85
CA THR A 130 -14.07 -27.67 8.63
C THR A 130 -14.13 -26.61 9.70
N LEU A 131 -14.09 -25.34 9.29
CA LEU A 131 -14.38 -24.20 10.15
C LEU A 131 -15.82 -23.76 9.90
N LYS A 132 -16.72 -24.00 10.87
CA LYS A 132 -18.11 -23.51 10.80
C LYS A 132 -18.19 -22.12 11.38
N GLY A 133 -18.74 -21.16 10.62
CA GLY A 133 -19.26 -19.92 11.19
C GLY A 133 -20.39 -20.29 12.14
N GLY A 134 -20.14 -20.28 13.44
CA GLY A 134 -21.19 -20.39 14.43
C GLY A 134 -21.98 -19.07 14.53
N LYS A 135 -23.24 -19.11 15.03
CA LYS A 135 -23.73 -17.97 15.79
C LYS A 135 -22.62 -17.67 16.78
N ALA A 136 -22.12 -16.43 16.75
CA ALA A 136 -21.20 -15.99 17.79
C ALA A 136 -21.74 -16.60 19.10
N PRO A 137 -20.97 -17.42 19.84
CA PRO A 137 -21.46 -17.91 21.10
C PRO A 137 -22.03 -16.68 21.77
N THR A 138 -23.22 -16.81 22.38
CA THR A 138 -23.72 -15.82 23.34
C THR A 138 -22.60 -15.81 24.38
N GLN A 139 -21.62 -14.96 24.11
CA GLN A 139 -20.46 -14.84 24.94
C GLN A 139 -21.03 -14.48 26.33
N PRO A 140 -20.69 -15.23 27.38
CA PRO A 140 -20.71 -14.63 28.67
C PRO A 140 -19.93 -13.35 28.46
N ALA A 141 -20.57 -12.19 28.70
CA ALA A 141 -20.09 -10.89 28.28
C ALA A 141 -18.56 -10.90 28.28
N VAL A 142 -17.95 -11.16 27.13
CA VAL A 142 -16.54 -10.94 26.95
C VAL A 142 -16.45 -9.51 27.38
N LYS A 143 -15.78 -9.25 28.48
CA LYS A 143 -15.37 -7.92 28.86
C LYS A 143 -15.03 -7.26 27.57
N THR A 144 -15.88 -6.36 27.16
CA THR A 144 -15.87 -5.63 25.89
C THR A 144 -14.46 -5.69 25.35
N ILE A 145 -14.24 -6.27 24.16
CA ILE A 145 -12.98 -6.01 23.45
C ILE A 145 -12.94 -4.50 23.51
N VAL A 146 -12.10 -3.97 24.40
CA VAL A 146 -11.95 -2.54 24.54
C VAL A 146 -11.45 -2.17 23.18
N ASN A 147 -12.34 -1.59 22.36
CA ASN A 147 -11.89 -1.01 21.09
C ASN A 147 -10.68 -0.17 21.47
N PRO A 148 -9.55 -0.31 20.79
CA PRO A 148 -8.37 0.49 21.11
C PRO A 148 -8.85 1.92 21.25
N PRO A 149 -8.41 2.68 22.24
CA PRO A 149 -8.98 3.97 22.56
C PRO A 149 -9.02 4.81 21.27
N ASP A 150 -10.22 5.24 20.87
CA ASP A 150 -10.42 5.93 19.60
C ASP A 150 -9.76 7.31 19.55
N LYS A 151 -9.26 7.80 20.70
CA LYS A 151 -8.74 9.16 20.85
C LYS A 151 -7.31 9.19 21.35
N PHE A 152 -6.56 10.08 20.75
CA PHE A 152 -5.26 10.53 21.23
C PHE A 152 -5.44 11.71 22.19
N GLU A 153 -4.75 11.69 23.30
CA GLU A 153 -4.51 12.85 24.15
C GLU A 153 -3.47 13.73 23.47
N THR A 154 -3.71 15.02 23.39
CA THR A 154 -2.78 16.00 22.79
C THR A 154 -2.40 17.07 23.79
N MET A 155 -1.14 17.43 23.82
CA MET A 155 -0.62 18.53 24.64
C MET A 155 0.52 19.27 23.93
N VAL A 156 0.84 20.46 24.41
CA VAL A 156 1.95 21.27 23.89
C VAL A 156 2.86 21.62 25.06
N LEU A 157 4.16 21.35 24.90
CA LEU A 157 5.17 21.73 25.88
C LEU A 157 5.40 23.25 25.87
N PRO A 158 5.97 23.83 26.95
CA PRO A 158 6.21 25.27 27.04
C PRO A 158 7.09 25.83 25.91
N ASN A 159 7.95 25.00 25.32
CA ASN A 159 8.82 25.39 24.20
C ASN A 159 8.15 25.24 22.82
N GLY A 160 6.94 24.66 22.74
CA GLY A 160 6.17 24.52 21.50
C GLY A 160 6.15 23.11 20.91
N VAL A 161 6.87 22.14 21.47
CA VAL A 161 6.79 20.73 21.04
C VAL A 161 5.39 20.19 21.27
N ARG A 162 4.78 19.60 20.25
CA ARG A 162 3.47 18.95 20.33
C ARG A 162 3.63 17.49 20.71
N VAL A 163 2.76 17.01 21.58
CA VAL A 163 2.79 15.62 22.09
C VAL A 163 1.45 14.97 21.86
N VAL A 164 1.48 13.73 21.37
CA VAL A 164 0.30 12.93 21.01
C VAL A 164 0.41 11.57 21.69
N LEU A 165 -0.49 11.26 22.62
CA LEU A 165 -0.44 10.03 23.43
C LEU A 165 -1.69 9.18 23.23
N GLN A 166 -1.53 7.85 23.13
CA GLN A 166 -2.65 6.90 23.13
C GLN A 166 -2.25 5.66 23.92
N HIS A 167 -2.73 5.53 25.15
CA HIS A 167 -2.51 4.32 25.94
C HIS A 167 -3.44 3.18 25.49
N ASP A 168 -2.83 2.02 25.14
CA ASP A 168 -3.53 0.81 24.67
C ASP A 168 -2.78 -0.44 25.16
N SER A 169 -3.25 -1.03 26.22
CA SER A 169 -2.67 -2.23 26.84
C SER A 169 -3.20 -3.55 26.27
N THR A 170 -3.86 -3.53 25.11
CA THR A 170 -4.38 -4.76 24.46
C THR A 170 -3.27 -5.69 23.99
N MET A 171 -2.10 -5.14 23.68
CA MET A 171 -0.89 -5.86 23.31
C MET A 171 0.30 -5.30 24.09
N PRO A 172 1.28 -6.14 24.52
CA PRO A 172 2.46 -5.69 25.25
C PRO A 172 3.47 -5.02 24.29
N LYS A 173 3.04 -3.99 23.58
CA LYS A 173 3.82 -3.24 22.59
C LYS A 173 3.67 -1.75 22.78
N ALA A 174 4.76 -1.01 22.59
CA ALA A 174 4.76 0.44 22.56
C ALA A 174 5.45 0.95 21.30
N GLY A 175 4.86 1.97 20.70
CA GLY A 175 5.39 2.67 19.54
C GLY A 175 5.68 4.13 19.88
N VAL A 176 6.80 4.64 19.37
CA VAL A 176 7.23 6.04 19.48
C VAL A 176 7.52 6.58 18.09
N GLY A 177 7.08 7.80 17.80
CA GLY A 177 7.37 8.47 16.55
C GLY A 177 7.65 9.95 16.74
N VAL A 178 8.53 10.52 15.94
CA VAL A 178 8.81 11.96 15.90
C VAL A 178 8.70 12.43 14.47
N PHE A 179 7.70 13.27 14.21
CA PHE A 179 7.40 13.77 12.88
C PHE A 179 7.50 15.29 12.82
N LEU A 180 7.82 15.78 11.63
CA LEU A 180 8.11 17.18 11.30
C LEU A 180 7.30 17.57 10.07
N ALA A 181 6.85 18.82 10.03
CA ALA A 181 6.34 19.42 8.79
C ALA A 181 7.54 19.70 7.87
N ALA A 182 7.64 18.93 6.81
CA ALA A 182 8.65 18.96 5.78
C ALA A 182 8.15 18.11 4.61
N GLY A 183 8.94 17.89 3.59
CA GLY A 183 8.60 16.93 2.54
C GLY A 183 8.89 17.45 1.14
N ALA A 184 8.73 16.59 0.18
CA ALA A 184 9.12 16.83 -1.21
C ALA A 184 8.44 18.08 -1.83
N ALA A 185 7.23 18.42 -1.38
CA ALA A 185 6.51 19.58 -1.86
C ALA A 185 7.15 20.94 -1.48
N TYR A 186 8.06 20.93 -0.51
CA TYR A 186 8.71 22.15 0.01
C TYR A 186 10.20 22.23 -0.32
N GLU A 187 10.72 21.29 -1.10
CA GLU A 187 12.13 21.22 -1.46
C GLU A 187 12.52 22.26 -2.51
N ASN A 188 13.77 22.70 -2.42
CA ASN A 188 14.38 23.46 -3.50
C ASN A 188 14.44 22.57 -4.77
N PRO A 189 14.00 23.07 -5.95
CA PRO A 189 14.06 22.32 -7.21
C PRO A 189 15.43 21.73 -7.56
N GLU A 190 16.53 22.36 -7.15
CA GLU A 190 17.89 21.87 -7.42
C GLU A 190 18.29 20.65 -6.56
N HIS A 191 17.65 20.46 -5.41
CA HIS A 191 17.96 19.41 -4.45
C HIS A 191 16.75 18.50 -4.18
N ARG A 192 15.93 18.23 -5.19
CA ARG A 192 14.78 17.32 -5.07
C ARG A 192 15.22 15.94 -4.58
N GLY A 193 14.47 15.37 -3.62
CA GLY A 193 14.79 14.11 -2.95
C GLY A 193 15.58 14.27 -1.64
N ILE A 194 15.97 15.52 -1.28
CA ILE A 194 16.77 15.76 -0.07
C ILE A 194 16.03 15.39 1.23
N THR A 195 14.70 15.56 1.30
CA THR A 195 13.93 15.16 2.49
C THR A 195 13.82 13.64 2.60
N GLY A 196 13.69 12.93 1.49
CA GLY A 196 13.77 11.47 1.46
C GLY A 196 15.13 10.95 1.93
N LEU A 197 16.20 11.52 1.41
CA LEU A 197 17.57 11.17 1.83
C LEU A 197 17.80 11.47 3.32
N LEU A 198 17.40 12.64 3.81
CA LEU A 198 17.50 13.00 5.22
C LEU A 198 16.69 12.05 6.11
N SER A 199 15.49 11.65 5.67
CA SER A 199 14.66 10.67 6.37
C SER A 199 15.38 9.34 6.56
N THR A 200 15.94 8.79 5.49
CA THR A 200 16.69 7.54 5.55
C THR A 200 17.89 7.65 6.49
N LEU A 201 18.60 8.79 6.49
CA LEU A 201 19.73 9.03 7.35
C LEU A 201 19.37 9.12 8.85
N PHE A 202 18.14 9.48 9.21
CA PHE A 202 17.66 9.45 10.61
C PHE A 202 17.69 8.03 11.20
N ALA A 203 17.57 7.01 10.39
CA ALA A 203 17.63 5.62 10.81
C ALA A 203 19.05 5.00 10.73
N ARG A 204 20.07 5.83 10.58
CA ARG A 204 21.47 5.39 10.44
C ARG A 204 22.33 5.85 11.63
N ASP A 205 23.43 6.51 11.33
CA ASP A 205 24.41 6.91 12.32
C ASP A 205 23.92 8.07 13.19
N THR A 206 24.10 7.93 14.49
CA THR A 206 23.86 8.98 15.49
C THR A 206 25.15 9.34 16.22
N VAL A 207 25.13 10.39 17.03
CA VAL A 207 26.27 10.75 17.90
C VAL A 207 26.60 9.61 18.88
N LYS A 208 25.66 8.74 19.21
CA LYS A 208 25.83 7.67 20.20
C LYS A 208 26.12 6.29 19.58
N GLN A 209 25.59 6.01 18.40
CA GLN A 209 25.68 4.70 17.75
C GLN A 209 26.02 4.86 16.28
N SER A 210 26.88 3.98 15.77
CA SER A 210 27.07 3.74 14.34
C SER A 210 25.85 3.05 13.73
N LYS A 211 25.71 3.09 12.41
CA LYS A 211 24.62 2.39 11.70
C LYS A 211 24.60 0.88 11.96
N GLU A 212 25.78 0.26 12.15
CA GLU A 212 25.92 -1.16 12.49
C GLU A 212 25.39 -1.43 13.90
N GLU A 213 25.68 -0.54 14.87
CA GLU A 213 25.15 -0.66 16.24
C GLU A 213 23.65 -0.43 16.28
N VAL A 214 23.13 0.58 15.55
CA VAL A 214 21.68 0.80 15.40
C VAL A 214 21.02 -0.47 14.83
N ALA A 215 21.54 -1.02 13.75
CA ALA A 215 20.99 -2.25 13.15
C ALA A 215 21.04 -3.43 14.14
N SER A 216 22.15 -3.60 14.87
CA SER A 216 22.29 -4.66 15.88
C SER A 216 21.28 -4.52 17.03
N ILE A 217 20.99 -3.30 17.48
CA ILE A 217 19.98 -3.06 18.53
C ILE A 217 18.58 -3.36 17.98
N VAL A 218 18.26 -2.88 16.78
CA VAL A 218 16.96 -3.11 16.11
C VAL A 218 16.70 -4.60 15.95
N ASP A 219 17.68 -5.35 15.45
CA ASP A 219 17.58 -6.80 15.26
C ASP A 219 17.53 -7.54 16.62
N GLY A 220 18.34 -7.14 17.59
CA GLY A 220 18.41 -7.75 18.91
C GLY A 220 17.10 -7.61 19.71
N LEU A 221 16.40 -6.50 19.55
CA LEU A 221 15.08 -6.25 20.16
C LEU A 221 13.92 -6.80 19.31
N GLY A 222 14.17 -7.16 18.07
CA GLY A 222 13.09 -7.54 17.13
C GLY A 222 12.09 -6.40 16.91
N MET A 223 12.54 -5.15 17.02
CA MET A 223 11.68 -3.98 16.88
C MET A 223 11.51 -3.58 15.41
N THR A 224 10.38 -2.94 15.12
CA THR A 224 10.24 -2.19 13.88
C THR A 224 10.89 -0.83 14.06
N PHE A 225 11.72 -0.42 13.11
CA PHE A 225 12.37 0.89 13.10
C PHE A 225 12.43 1.38 11.67
N SER A 226 11.75 2.49 11.38
CA SER A 226 11.58 2.95 10.01
C SER A 226 11.47 4.47 9.94
N ASP A 227 12.05 5.00 8.90
CA ASP A 227 11.87 6.38 8.50
C ASP A 227 10.52 6.61 7.80
N HIS A 228 10.15 7.87 7.68
CA HIS A 228 8.97 8.33 6.98
C HIS A 228 9.28 9.60 6.20
N ALA A 229 9.03 9.60 4.91
CA ALA A 229 9.03 10.79 4.06
C ALA A 229 7.80 10.81 3.16
N SER A 230 7.20 11.97 2.99
CA SER A 230 6.04 12.19 2.13
C SER A 230 6.11 13.57 1.47
N GLN A 231 5.03 13.97 0.79
CA GLN A 231 4.94 15.31 0.22
C GLN A 231 4.99 16.42 1.28
N ILE A 232 4.50 16.17 2.51
CA ILE A 232 4.31 17.22 3.53
C ILE A 232 4.83 16.85 4.92
N SER A 233 5.37 15.67 5.11
CA SER A 233 5.86 15.21 6.42
C SER A 233 7.13 14.38 6.29
N LEU A 234 7.96 14.47 7.32
CA LEU A 234 9.23 13.78 7.48
C LEU A 234 9.28 13.24 8.90
N GLY A 235 9.86 12.09 9.15
CA GLY A 235 9.96 11.58 10.51
C GLY A 235 10.65 10.22 10.64
N LEU A 236 10.72 9.78 11.88
CA LEU A 236 11.25 8.48 12.30
C LEU A 236 10.32 7.88 13.33
N TRP A 237 10.09 6.57 13.27
CA TRP A 237 9.29 5.87 14.24
C TRP A 237 9.82 4.48 14.52
N GLY A 238 9.52 3.98 15.72
CA GLY A 238 9.85 2.62 16.14
C GLY A 238 8.72 2.00 16.97
N GLU A 239 8.59 0.68 16.90
CA GLU A 239 7.66 -0.11 17.69
C GLU A 239 8.37 -1.37 18.20
N GLY A 240 8.29 -1.64 19.50
CA GLY A 240 8.86 -2.81 20.15
C GLY A 240 7.97 -3.34 21.27
N LEU A 241 8.50 -4.26 22.09
CA LEU A 241 7.82 -4.67 23.33
C LEU A 241 7.76 -3.50 24.32
N SER A 242 6.73 -3.47 25.15
CA SER A 242 6.57 -2.45 26.21
C SER A 242 7.78 -2.39 27.16
N SER A 243 8.40 -3.55 27.43
CA SER A 243 9.62 -3.65 28.25
C SER A 243 10.82 -2.91 27.67
N ASP A 244 10.82 -2.69 26.35
CA ASP A 244 11.94 -2.09 25.62
C ASP A 244 11.69 -0.62 25.28
N PHE A 245 10.65 0.00 25.87
CA PHE A 245 10.22 1.37 25.60
C PHE A 245 11.37 2.37 25.61
N ASN A 246 12.27 2.29 26.59
CA ASN A 246 13.42 3.21 26.71
C ASN A 246 14.41 3.07 25.57
N ALA A 247 14.67 1.85 25.09
CA ALA A 247 15.55 1.61 23.97
C ALA A 247 14.93 2.11 22.66
N VAL A 248 13.66 1.78 22.41
CA VAL A 248 12.89 2.22 21.24
C VAL A 248 12.81 3.75 21.18
N SER A 249 12.38 4.38 22.26
CA SER A 249 12.22 5.83 22.35
C SER A 249 13.57 6.57 22.25
N GLY A 250 14.60 6.00 22.86
CA GLY A 250 15.96 6.52 22.78
C GLY A 250 16.49 6.56 21.36
N LEU A 251 16.38 5.46 20.60
CA LEU A 251 16.81 5.40 19.20
C LEU A 251 16.05 6.39 18.31
N VAL A 252 14.74 6.47 18.45
CA VAL A 252 13.92 7.44 17.67
C VAL A 252 14.33 8.87 17.97
N ALA A 253 14.53 9.21 19.25
CA ALA A 253 14.95 10.55 19.63
C ALA A 253 16.38 10.87 19.15
N ASP A 254 17.33 9.95 19.27
CA ASP A 254 18.70 10.15 18.83
C ASP A 254 18.80 10.29 17.32
N GLY A 255 18.06 9.48 16.54
CA GLY A 255 18.01 9.59 15.08
C GLY A 255 17.52 10.95 14.59
N ILE A 256 16.51 11.52 15.23
CA ILE A 256 15.98 12.85 14.85
C ILE A 256 16.85 13.99 15.37
N LEU A 257 17.28 13.93 16.64
CA LEU A 257 17.92 15.07 17.30
C LEU A 257 19.43 15.14 17.00
N CYS A 258 20.08 14.01 16.82
CA CYS A 258 21.52 13.92 16.78
C CYS A 258 22.06 12.97 15.68
N PRO A 259 21.56 13.03 14.41
CA PRO A 259 22.17 12.26 13.33
C PRO A 259 23.57 12.81 13.03
N THR A 260 24.53 11.93 12.73
CA THR A 260 25.91 12.39 12.43
C THR A 260 26.12 12.77 10.97
N LEU A 261 25.23 12.35 10.07
CA LEU A 261 25.27 12.68 8.64
C LEU A 261 26.66 12.43 8.02
N LEU A 262 27.22 11.26 8.26
CA LEU A 262 28.56 10.87 7.80
C LEU A 262 28.65 10.84 6.27
N PRO A 263 29.70 11.43 5.65
CA PRO A 263 29.84 11.48 4.19
C PRO A 263 29.75 10.09 3.52
N ASP A 264 30.34 9.06 4.11
CA ASP A 264 30.33 7.71 3.56
C ASP A 264 28.92 7.09 3.59
N THR A 265 28.16 7.28 4.68
CA THR A 265 26.78 6.81 4.79
C THR A 265 25.89 7.60 3.83
N ILE A 266 26.06 8.92 3.73
CA ILE A 266 25.33 9.75 2.74
C ILE A 266 25.55 9.22 1.33
N ALA A 267 26.81 8.96 0.95
CA ALA A 267 27.13 8.48 -0.41
C ALA A 267 26.47 7.12 -0.73
N ILE A 268 26.41 6.21 0.24
CA ILE A 268 25.76 4.90 0.09
C ILE A 268 24.23 5.07 -0.13
N GLU A 269 23.56 5.82 0.73
CA GLU A 269 22.11 6.00 0.66
C GLU A 269 21.71 6.82 -0.58
N GLN A 270 22.50 7.82 -0.94
CA GLN A 270 22.31 8.60 -2.17
C GLN A 270 22.42 7.72 -3.42
N ALA A 271 23.44 6.84 -3.49
CA ALA A 271 23.59 5.90 -4.59
C ALA A 271 22.42 4.91 -4.68
N ALA A 272 21.92 4.43 -3.54
CA ALA A 272 20.74 3.56 -3.48
C ALA A 272 19.48 4.26 -4.00
N MET A 273 19.24 5.52 -3.60
CA MET A 273 18.10 6.31 -4.12
C MET A 273 18.22 6.57 -5.63
N ILE A 274 19.42 6.88 -6.13
CA ILE A 274 19.65 7.05 -7.57
C ILE A 274 19.35 5.76 -8.34
N SER A 275 19.75 4.60 -7.79
CA SER A 275 19.42 3.30 -8.40
C SER A 275 17.90 3.08 -8.45
N ALA A 276 17.20 3.34 -7.34
CA ALA A 276 15.75 3.20 -7.28
C ALA A 276 15.02 4.13 -8.28
N CYS A 277 15.51 5.37 -8.48
CA CYS A 277 14.95 6.26 -9.51
C CYS A 277 15.11 5.68 -10.93
N ARG A 278 16.26 5.05 -11.23
CA ARG A 278 16.49 4.41 -12.54
C ARG A 278 15.60 3.19 -12.74
N GLU A 279 15.44 2.36 -11.71
CA GLU A 279 14.54 1.21 -11.75
C GLU A 279 13.07 1.63 -11.99
N ALA A 280 12.63 2.73 -11.38
CA ALA A 280 11.29 3.28 -11.59
C ALA A 280 11.07 3.75 -13.04
N GLU A 281 12.12 4.18 -13.75
CA GLU A 281 12.04 4.53 -15.18
C GLU A 281 11.87 3.31 -16.09
N ASP A 282 12.24 2.12 -15.65
CA ASP A 282 12.06 0.88 -16.42
C ASP A 282 10.64 0.28 -16.25
N ASP A 283 9.90 0.67 -15.22
CA ASP A 283 8.51 0.26 -15.02
C ASP A 283 7.56 1.19 -15.81
N ILE A 284 6.85 0.63 -16.79
CA ILE A 284 5.95 1.40 -17.67
C ILE A 284 4.78 2.05 -16.90
N VAL A 285 4.30 1.42 -15.81
CA VAL A 285 3.18 1.94 -15.01
C VAL A 285 3.66 3.12 -14.18
N GLU A 286 4.82 2.97 -13.53
CA GLU A 286 5.42 4.04 -12.74
C GLU A 286 5.82 5.23 -13.63
N LYS A 287 6.41 4.94 -14.78
CA LYS A 287 6.72 5.96 -15.79
C LYS A 287 5.48 6.72 -16.26
N ALA A 288 4.37 6.01 -16.52
CA ALA A 288 3.11 6.65 -16.88
C ALA A 288 2.59 7.53 -15.73
N ARG A 289 2.69 7.07 -14.49
CA ARG A 289 2.32 7.86 -13.30
C ARG A 289 3.14 9.14 -13.19
N LEU A 290 4.45 9.07 -13.34
CA LEU A 290 5.35 10.25 -13.27
C LEU A 290 5.07 11.23 -14.41
N ARG A 291 4.82 10.75 -15.63
CA ARG A 291 4.45 11.57 -16.77
C ARG A 291 3.11 12.27 -16.58
N LEU A 292 2.10 11.54 -16.08
CA LEU A 292 0.80 12.10 -15.75
C LEU A 292 0.91 13.18 -14.68
N LEU A 293 1.74 12.93 -13.65
CA LEU A 293 2.01 13.89 -12.58
C LEU A 293 2.59 15.20 -13.15
N LYS A 294 3.60 15.10 -13.99
CA LYS A 294 4.21 16.26 -14.66
C LYS A 294 3.24 16.97 -15.60
N GLN A 295 2.45 16.22 -16.37
CA GLN A 295 1.42 16.77 -17.27
C GLN A 295 0.36 17.54 -16.48
N TYR A 296 -0.11 16.97 -15.35
CA TYR A 296 -1.17 17.58 -14.55
C TYR A 296 -0.68 18.80 -13.78
N PHE A 297 0.43 18.70 -13.06
CA PHE A 297 0.93 19.76 -12.17
C PHE A 297 1.90 20.74 -12.83
N GLY A 298 2.49 20.41 -13.97
CA GLY A 298 3.48 21.26 -14.64
C GLY A 298 4.70 21.55 -13.76
N GLU A 299 4.98 22.82 -13.54
CA GLU A 299 6.11 23.28 -12.71
C GLU A 299 5.75 23.40 -11.21
N HIS A 300 4.50 23.09 -10.83
CA HIS A 300 4.12 23.08 -9.43
C HIS A 300 4.94 22.02 -8.65
N PRO A 301 5.31 22.27 -7.37
CA PRO A 301 6.10 21.32 -6.58
C PRO A 301 5.58 19.87 -6.56
N LEU A 302 4.27 19.67 -6.61
CA LEU A 302 3.65 18.34 -6.68
C LEU A 302 3.80 17.64 -8.04
N GLY A 303 4.28 18.32 -9.08
CA GLY A 303 4.51 17.76 -10.42
C GLY A 303 5.82 16.98 -10.57
N VAL A 304 6.57 16.82 -9.50
CA VAL A 304 7.87 16.14 -9.48
C VAL A 304 7.79 14.94 -8.54
N ASP A 305 8.56 13.90 -8.84
CA ASP A 305 8.67 12.75 -7.95
C ASP A 305 9.19 13.15 -6.56
N ALA A 306 8.58 12.61 -5.53
CA ALA A 306 9.00 12.85 -4.14
C ALA A 306 10.43 12.33 -3.86
N ASN A 307 10.86 11.31 -4.62
CA ASN A 307 12.20 10.72 -4.48
C ASN A 307 13.29 11.52 -5.21
N GLY A 308 12.94 12.59 -5.93
CA GLY A 308 13.86 13.35 -6.76
C GLY A 308 14.18 12.67 -8.09
N THR A 309 15.30 13.05 -8.70
CA THR A 309 15.86 12.44 -9.90
C THR A 309 17.34 12.12 -9.70
N PRO A 310 17.96 11.25 -10.53
CA PRO A 310 19.39 11.00 -10.46
C PRO A 310 20.23 12.29 -10.46
N GLU A 311 19.85 13.28 -11.25
CA GLU A 311 20.56 14.56 -11.41
C GLU A 311 20.42 15.46 -10.18
N THR A 312 19.22 15.51 -9.56
CA THR A 312 19.00 16.34 -8.36
C THR A 312 19.64 15.70 -7.13
N LEU A 313 19.51 14.38 -6.99
CA LEU A 313 20.13 13.62 -5.91
C LEU A 313 21.66 13.76 -5.94
N ALA A 314 22.29 13.66 -7.11
CA ALA A 314 23.74 13.78 -7.25
C ALA A 314 24.30 15.16 -6.85
N LYS A 315 23.46 16.21 -6.79
CA LYS A 315 23.87 17.56 -6.35
C LYS A 315 23.83 17.74 -4.84
N ILE A 316 23.15 16.85 -4.11
CA ILE A 316 23.00 17.00 -2.65
C ILE A 316 24.34 16.78 -1.97
N GLN A 317 24.77 17.77 -1.19
CA GLN A 317 26.00 17.74 -0.42
C GLN A 317 25.70 17.62 1.09
N PRO A 318 26.63 17.10 1.90
CA PRO A 318 26.46 17.03 3.37
C PRO A 318 26.03 18.34 4.02
N ALA A 319 26.53 19.48 3.52
CA ALA A 319 26.15 20.80 4.00
C ALA A 319 24.67 21.13 3.76
N ASN A 320 24.10 20.67 2.64
CA ASN A 320 22.66 20.84 2.35
C ASN A 320 21.79 20.09 3.36
N LEU A 321 22.16 18.82 3.66
CA LEU A 321 21.48 18.00 4.65
C LEU A 321 21.57 18.56 6.05
N SER A 322 22.76 19.02 6.47
CA SER A 322 22.97 19.64 7.79
C SER A 322 22.16 20.94 7.94
N SER A 323 22.14 21.77 6.91
CA SER A 323 21.36 23.02 6.90
C SER A 323 19.84 22.73 6.97
N LEU A 324 19.37 21.75 6.20
CA LEU A 324 17.97 21.33 6.22
C LEU A 324 17.59 20.78 7.59
N HIS A 325 18.39 19.87 8.16
CA HIS A 325 18.18 19.31 9.48
C HIS A 325 18.03 20.40 10.55
N GLN A 326 18.98 21.36 10.60
CA GLN A 326 18.94 22.47 11.56
C GLN A 326 17.70 23.35 11.39
N SER A 327 17.23 23.55 10.18
CA SER A 327 16.03 24.37 9.91
C SER A 327 14.72 23.67 10.29
N LEU A 328 14.68 22.35 10.22
CA LEU A 328 13.49 21.54 10.46
C LEU A 328 13.36 21.07 11.91
N VAL A 329 14.47 20.70 12.56
CA VAL A 329 14.48 20.12 13.92
C VAL A 329 14.47 21.25 14.95
N VAL A 330 13.35 21.96 15.02
CA VAL A 330 13.09 23.03 15.99
C VAL A 330 11.82 22.73 16.78
N ALA A 331 11.76 23.16 18.03
CA ALA A 331 10.68 22.80 18.95
C ALA A 331 9.28 23.04 18.38
N GLY A 332 9.06 24.15 17.69
CA GLY A 332 7.76 24.49 17.08
C GLY A 332 7.34 23.60 15.90
N ASN A 333 8.27 22.83 15.32
CA ASN A 333 7.98 21.90 14.23
C ASN A 333 7.83 20.45 14.69
N ILE A 334 8.31 20.10 15.88
CA ILE A 334 8.35 18.73 16.37
C ILE A 334 6.97 18.29 16.87
N VAL A 335 6.55 17.11 16.41
CA VAL A 335 5.44 16.34 16.98
C VAL A 335 5.97 15.00 17.47
N VAL A 336 5.87 14.74 18.77
CA VAL A 336 6.25 13.48 19.40
C VAL A 336 4.98 12.67 19.66
N GLY A 337 4.90 11.45 19.16
CA GLY A 337 3.79 10.55 19.42
C GLY A 337 4.21 9.30 20.14
N ILE A 338 3.37 8.83 21.08
CA ILE A 338 3.56 7.58 21.80
C ILE A 338 2.21 6.85 21.83
N SER A 339 2.20 5.57 21.44
CA SER A 339 0.98 4.75 21.45
C SER A 339 1.30 3.34 21.90
N GLY A 340 0.34 2.66 22.52
CA GLY A 340 0.45 1.29 22.98
C GLY A 340 0.51 1.18 24.51
N ASP A 341 1.12 0.11 24.99
CA ASP A 341 1.24 -0.20 26.42
C ASP A 341 2.52 0.42 26.99
N PHE A 342 2.40 1.58 27.59
CA PHE A 342 3.49 2.35 28.18
C PHE A 342 3.09 2.96 29.53
N ASP A 343 4.04 3.18 30.42
CA ASP A 343 3.80 4.00 31.61
C ASP A 343 3.73 5.48 31.24
N ARG A 344 2.61 6.13 31.60
CA ARG A 344 2.35 7.53 31.22
C ARG A 344 3.38 8.49 31.81
N LYS A 345 3.85 8.22 33.04
CA LYS A 345 4.84 9.08 33.68
C LYS A 345 6.18 8.95 32.98
N GLU A 346 6.62 7.73 32.71
CA GLU A 346 7.86 7.43 31.98
C GLU A 346 7.85 8.08 30.59
N ALA A 347 6.73 7.98 29.86
CA ALA A 347 6.55 8.60 28.55
C ALA A 347 6.68 10.14 28.61
N LEU A 348 6.05 10.78 29.59
CA LEU A 348 6.13 12.23 29.76
C LEU A 348 7.53 12.68 30.22
N ASP A 349 8.17 11.93 31.12
CA ASP A 349 9.54 12.20 31.56
C ASP A 349 10.53 12.07 30.39
N PHE A 350 10.36 11.06 29.53
CA PHE A 350 11.12 10.93 28.28
C PHE A 350 10.94 12.14 27.37
N VAL A 351 9.70 12.53 27.08
CA VAL A 351 9.41 13.67 26.21
C VAL A 351 10.00 14.97 26.79
N GLN A 352 9.80 15.20 28.09
CA GLN A 352 10.32 16.39 28.76
C GLN A 352 11.85 16.44 28.75
N THR A 353 12.51 15.32 29.00
CA THR A 353 13.99 15.23 29.06
C THR A 353 14.61 15.41 27.68
N ARG A 354 14.04 14.78 26.65
CA ARG A 354 14.65 14.76 25.32
C ARG A 354 14.26 15.97 24.47
N PHE A 355 13.03 16.46 24.56
CA PHE A 355 12.48 17.50 23.70
C PHE A 355 12.14 18.78 24.44
N GLY A 356 11.87 18.73 25.74
CA GLY A 356 11.51 19.90 26.55
C GLY A 356 12.65 20.90 26.74
N THR A 357 13.90 20.46 26.59
CA THR A 357 15.11 21.30 26.69
C THR A 357 15.47 22.04 25.40
N LEU A 358 14.81 21.71 24.29
CA LEU A 358 15.04 22.38 23.00
C LEU A 358 14.67 23.86 23.10
N PRO A 359 15.43 24.75 22.46
CA PRO A 359 15.10 26.17 22.41
C PRO A 359 13.70 26.40 21.85
N LYS A 360 12.96 27.35 22.45
CA LYS A 360 11.67 27.76 21.91
C LYS A 360 11.87 28.53 20.62
N VAL A 361 11.70 27.85 19.50
CA VAL A 361 11.75 28.46 18.16
C VAL A 361 10.40 28.24 17.51
N ALA A 362 9.76 29.32 17.07
CA ALA A 362 8.52 29.23 16.30
C ALA A 362 8.82 28.67 14.92
N PHE A 363 7.97 27.77 14.46
CA PHE A 363 8.00 27.24 13.09
C PHE A 363 6.77 27.74 12.34
N SER A 364 7.00 28.41 11.21
CA SER A 364 5.90 28.81 10.33
C SER A 364 5.50 27.62 9.46
N ALA A 365 4.22 27.28 9.49
CA ALA A 365 3.69 26.22 8.63
C ALA A 365 4.03 26.55 7.16
N LEU A 366 4.61 25.56 6.49
CA LEU A 366 4.91 25.66 5.06
C LEU A 366 3.59 25.70 4.29
N LYS A 367 3.49 26.63 3.34
CA LYS A 367 2.30 26.80 2.51
C LYS A 367 2.65 26.48 1.08
N LEU A 368 1.87 25.61 0.47
CA LEU A 368 1.92 25.40 -0.97
C LEU A 368 0.98 26.38 -1.67
N THR A 369 1.42 26.90 -2.80
CA THR A 369 0.52 27.61 -3.71
C THR A 369 -0.53 26.63 -4.23
N LEU A 370 -1.80 27.04 -4.25
CA LEU A 370 -2.84 26.19 -4.83
C LEU A 370 -2.59 26.04 -6.32
N HIS A 371 -2.55 24.79 -6.76
CA HIS A 371 -2.47 24.46 -8.18
C HIS A 371 -3.75 24.90 -8.88
N GLN A 372 -3.61 25.64 -9.97
CA GLN A 372 -4.74 25.97 -10.84
C GLN A 372 -4.91 24.85 -11.86
N PRO A 373 -6.06 24.14 -11.88
CA PRO A 373 -6.27 23.06 -12.81
C PRO A 373 -6.06 23.52 -14.26
N LEU A 374 -5.21 22.80 -14.98
CA LEU A 374 -4.93 23.07 -16.40
C LEU A 374 -6.17 22.75 -17.25
N LYS A 375 -6.27 23.40 -18.43
CA LYS A 375 -7.27 23.01 -19.42
C LYS A 375 -7.03 21.58 -19.88
N ALA A 376 -8.11 20.90 -20.29
CA ALA A 376 -8.04 19.54 -20.82
C ALA A 376 -6.94 19.40 -21.89
N ALA A 377 -6.14 18.36 -21.75
CA ALA A 377 -5.04 18.05 -22.66
C ALA A 377 -4.91 16.54 -22.87
N LYS A 378 -4.30 16.17 -23.99
CA LYS A 378 -3.98 14.78 -24.35
C LYS A 378 -2.52 14.66 -24.68
N ALA A 379 -1.89 13.59 -24.19
CA ALA A 379 -0.54 13.21 -24.55
C ALA A 379 -0.50 11.76 -25.01
N LEU A 380 0.33 11.50 -26.02
CA LEU A 380 0.66 10.17 -26.52
C LEU A 380 2.18 10.03 -26.45
N GLU A 381 2.64 9.07 -25.66
CA GLU A 381 4.05 8.77 -25.48
C GLU A 381 4.38 7.33 -25.87
N ARG A 382 5.66 7.04 -26.06
CA ARG A 382 6.16 5.68 -26.28
C ARG A 382 7.25 5.34 -25.29
N ALA A 383 7.12 4.18 -24.65
CA ALA A 383 8.07 3.69 -23.67
C ALA A 383 8.47 2.24 -23.96
N GLN A 384 9.53 1.78 -23.35
CA GLN A 384 9.91 0.38 -23.40
C GLN A 384 8.89 -0.45 -22.58
N GLY A 385 8.43 -1.55 -23.11
CA GLY A 385 7.39 -2.41 -22.49
C GLY A 385 6.59 -3.16 -23.55
N GLU A 386 5.75 -4.07 -23.10
CA GLU A 386 4.87 -4.88 -23.97
C GLU A 386 3.40 -4.42 -23.94
N GLN A 387 3.03 -3.65 -22.94
CA GLN A 387 1.66 -3.20 -22.69
C GLN A 387 1.53 -1.69 -22.93
N ALA A 388 0.34 -1.26 -23.30
CA ALA A 388 -0.03 0.13 -23.20
C ALA A 388 -0.53 0.46 -21.79
N VAL A 389 -0.21 1.65 -21.31
CA VAL A 389 -0.79 2.22 -20.09
C VAL A 389 -1.59 3.46 -20.47
N VAL A 390 -2.85 3.49 -20.06
CA VAL A 390 -3.72 4.64 -20.23
C VAL A 390 -4.07 5.24 -18.88
N ALA A 391 -4.10 6.56 -18.80
CA ALA A 391 -4.50 7.27 -17.60
C ALA A 391 -5.25 8.56 -17.92
N ILE A 392 -6.21 8.90 -17.08
CA ILE A 392 -6.91 10.19 -17.11
C ILE A 392 -6.90 10.81 -15.73
N ALA A 393 -6.47 12.06 -15.63
CA ALA A 393 -6.33 12.76 -14.35
C ALA A 393 -7.23 13.99 -14.26
N PHE A 394 -7.59 14.33 -13.02
CA PHE A 394 -8.48 15.41 -12.65
C PHE A 394 -8.03 16.07 -11.35
N PRO A 395 -8.54 17.26 -11.01
CA PRO A 395 -8.35 17.84 -9.70
C PRO A 395 -8.85 16.95 -8.55
N HIS A 396 -8.22 17.10 -7.39
CA HIS A 396 -8.65 16.51 -6.12
C HIS A 396 -8.66 17.56 -5.02
N CYS A 397 -9.62 17.47 -4.11
CA CYS A 397 -9.79 18.44 -3.02
C CYS A 397 -8.70 18.38 -1.94
N GLY A 398 -7.82 17.39 -1.96
CA GLY A 398 -6.95 17.08 -0.84
C GLY A 398 -7.65 16.28 0.27
N PHE A 399 -6.93 16.01 1.37
CA PHE A 399 -7.48 15.18 2.47
C PHE A 399 -8.04 16.00 3.65
N GLY A 400 -7.93 17.33 3.63
CA GLY A 400 -8.45 18.22 4.67
C GLY A 400 -9.93 18.59 4.51
N PRO A 401 -10.39 19.02 3.32
CA PRO A 401 -11.75 19.51 3.10
C PRO A 401 -12.86 18.47 3.35
N ASP A 402 -14.09 18.96 3.51
CA ASP A 402 -15.26 18.12 3.77
C ASP A 402 -15.55 17.12 2.64
N GLN A 403 -15.21 17.48 1.41
CA GLN A 403 -15.38 16.65 0.22
C GLN A 403 -14.50 15.39 0.20
N VAL A 404 -13.48 15.28 1.05
CA VAL A 404 -12.54 14.15 1.05
C VAL A 404 -13.25 12.79 1.16
N VAL A 405 -14.33 12.72 1.93
CA VAL A 405 -15.06 11.44 2.08
C VAL A 405 -15.81 11.09 0.81
N ALA A 406 -16.45 12.06 0.16
CA ALA A 406 -17.07 11.85 -1.15
C ALA A 406 -16.02 11.45 -2.20
N ALA A 407 -14.82 12.03 -2.16
CA ALA A 407 -13.70 11.61 -3.00
C ALA A 407 -13.27 10.16 -2.73
N ASN A 408 -13.15 9.76 -1.46
CA ASN A 408 -12.81 8.39 -1.08
C ASN A 408 -13.89 7.39 -1.54
N VAL A 409 -15.17 7.72 -1.37
CA VAL A 409 -16.27 6.88 -1.88
C VAL A 409 -16.23 6.80 -3.40
N THR A 410 -15.94 7.90 -4.10
CA THR A 410 -15.78 7.90 -5.57
C THR A 410 -14.65 7.00 -6.02
N GLU A 411 -13.50 7.05 -5.34
CA GLU A 411 -12.37 6.15 -5.64
C GLU A 411 -12.74 4.67 -5.43
N GLU A 412 -13.43 4.36 -4.34
CA GLU A 412 -13.89 3.01 -4.04
C GLU A 412 -14.90 2.47 -5.07
N LEU A 413 -15.77 3.34 -5.62
CA LEU A 413 -16.70 2.99 -6.71
C LEU A 413 -15.98 2.72 -8.03
N LEU A 414 -14.81 3.32 -8.25
CA LEU A 414 -14.00 3.19 -9.46
C LEU A 414 -12.88 2.14 -9.34
N SER A 415 -12.64 1.63 -8.13
CA SER A 415 -11.55 0.70 -7.84
C SER A 415 -12.08 -0.66 -7.37
N GLY A 416 -11.19 -1.67 -7.42
CA GLY A 416 -11.49 -3.00 -6.92
C GLY A 416 -12.38 -3.84 -7.85
N MET A 417 -12.46 -5.13 -7.53
CA MET A 417 -13.16 -6.15 -8.34
C MET A 417 -14.68 -5.95 -8.45
N ALA A 418 -15.29 -5.20 -7.52
CA ALA A 418 -16.72 -4.91 -7.54
C ALA A 418 -17.08 -3.62 -8.30
N SER A 419 -16.08 -2.88 -8.79
CA SER A 419 -16.28 -1.61 -9.50
C SER A 419 -16.92 -1.82 -10.88
N GLY A 420 -17.63 -0.79 -11.36
CA GLY A 420 -18.17 -0.78 -12.70
C GLY A 420 -17.09 -0.83 -13.78
N LEU A 421 -15.95 -0.17 -13.52
CA LEU A 421 -14.77 -0.20 -14.42
C LEU A 421 -14.19 -1.61 -14.56
N PHE A 422 -13.91 -2.27 -13.44
CA PHE A 422 -13.35 -3.62 -13.44
C PHE A 422 -14.24 -4.59 -14.21
N ARG A 423 -15.55 -4.59 -13.88
CA ARG A 423 -16.51 -5.48 -14.53
C ARG A 423 -16.57 -5.26 -16.03
N ARG A 424 -16.77 -4.00 -16.50
CA ARG A 424 -16.93 -3.73 -17.93
C ARG A 424 -15.66 -3.89 -18.73
N ILE A 425 -14.55 -3.32 -18.23
CA ILE A 425 -13.30 -3.28 -18.99
C ILE A 425 -12.58 -4.62 -18.94
N ARG A 426 -12.54 -5.27 -17.76
CA ARG A 426 -11.77 -6.49 -17.56
C ARG A 426 -12.59 -7.77 -17.72
N GLU A 427 -13.77 -7.86 -17.09
CA GLU A 427 -14.55 -9.09 -17.10
C GLU A 427 -15.40 -9.25 -18.37
N GLU A 428 -16.16 -8.21 -18.76
CA GLU A 428 -17.10 -8.29 -19.89
C GLU A 428 -16.37 -8.15 -21.24
N LYS A 429 -15.45 -7.19 -21.36
CA LYS A 429 -14.75 -6.87 -22.62
C LYS A 429 -13.34 -7.47 -22.73
N GLY A 430 -12.73 -7.88 -21.62
CA GLY A 430 -11.37 -8.48 -21.63
C GLY A 430 -10.27 -7.54 -22.09
N MET A 431 -10.47 -6.21 -22.01
CA MET A 431 -9.57 -5.22 -22.59
C MET A 431 -8.43 -4.79 -21.68
N ALA A 432 -8.48 -5.07 -20.39
CA ALA A 432 -7.44 -4.61 -19.45
C ALA A 432 -6.93 -5.75 -18.56
N TYR A 433 -5.64 -5.70 -18.27
CA TYR A 433 -4.98 -6.58 -17.29
C TYR A 433 -5.25 -6.09 -15.86
N PHE A 434 -5.22 -4.78 -15.68
CA PHE A 434 -5.60 -4.08 -14.46
C PHE A 434 -6.31 -2.78 -14.80
N VAL A 435 -7.19 -2.33 -13.93
CA VAL A 435 -7.87 -1.05 -14.02
C VAL A 435 -8.25 -0.58 -12.62
N GLY A 436 -8.15 0.71 -12.37
CA GLY A 436 -8.50 1.29 -11.09
C GLY A 436 -8.46 2.82 -11.10
N ALA A 437 -8.71 3.37 -9.93
CA ALA A 437 -8.54 4.79 -9.62
C ALA A 437 -7.59 4.94 -8.44
N SER A 438 -6.92 6.08 -8.38
CA SER A 438 -6.02 6.44 -7.28
C SER A 438 -5.92 7.95 -7.17
N ARG A 439 -5.21 8.43 -6.17
CA ARG A 439 -5.01 9.85 -5.94
C ARG A 439 -3.61 10.17 -5.43
N ILE A 440 -3.18 11.39 -5.67
CA ILE A 440 -2.03 12.03 -5.02
C ILE A 440 -2.59 13.26 -4.36
N GLU A 441 -2.41 13.39 -3.05
CA GLU A 441 -3.06 14.44 -2.28
C GLU A 441 -2.16 15.03 -1.20
N VAL A 442 -2.33 16.31 -0.98
CA VAL A 442 -1.88 17.03 0.22
C VAL A 442 -3.11 17.59 0.93
N VAL A 443 -2.94 18.47 1.93
CA VAL A 443 -4.05 18.89 2.79
C VAL A 443 -5.23 19.47 2.01
N ASP A 444 -4.99 20.33 1.03
CA ASP A 444 -6.00 21.18 0.38
C ASP A 444 -6.06 21.05 -1.15
N GLN A 445 -5.28 20.17 -1.72
CA GLN A 445 -5.23 19.94 -3.17
C GLN A 445 -4.64 18.57 -3.52
N GLY A 446 -4.81 18.18 -4.79
CA GLY A 446 -4.26 16.93 -5.28
C GLY A 446 -4.66 16.64 -6.71
N MET A 447 -4.38 15.41 -7.12
CA MET A 447 -4.74 14.83 -8.42
C MET A 447 -5.48 13.52 -8.18
N PHE A 448 -6.67 13.39 -8.75
CA PHE A 448 -7.41 12.14 -8.86
C PHE A 448 -7.17 11.55 -10.23
N TYR A 449 -6.89 10.27 -10.35
CA TYR A 449 -6.65 9.67 -11.66
C TYR A 449 -7.18 8.24 -11.75
N LEU A 450 -7.65 7.89 -12.97
CA LEU A 450 -7.98 6.54 -13.37
C LEU A 450 -6.83 6.02 -14.22
N TYR A 451 -6.54 4.74 -14.14
CA TYR A 451 -5.46 4.10 -14.90
C TYR A 451 -5.82 2.68 -15.29
N ALA A 452 -5.28 2.21 -16.41
CA ALA A 452 -5.38 0.82 -16.83
C ALA A 452 -4.16 0.38 -17.64
N GLY A 453 -3.79 -0.89 -17.49
CA GLY A 453 -2.86 -1.58 -18.37
C GLY A 453 -3.65 -2.39 -19.40
N THR A 454 -3.37 -2.20 -20.69
CA THR A 454 -4.15 -2.75 -21.79
C THR A 454 -3.27 -3.11 -22.99
N SER A 455 -3.85 -3.70 -24.02
CA SER A 455 -3.16 -3.83 -25.31
C SER A 455 -3.15 -2.48 -26.07
N PRO A 456 -2.15 -2.23 -26.92
CA PRO A 456 -2.09 -0.99 -27.71
C PRO A 456 -3.36 -0.71 -28.52
N GLU A 457 -3.98 -1.76 -29.06
CA GLU A 457 -5.18 -1.68 -29.91
C GLU A 457 -6.43 -1.29 -29.10
N SER A 458 -6.46 -1.61 -27.81
CA SER A 458 -7.60 -1.35 -26.93
C SER A 458 -7.50 -0.03 -26.18
N ALA A 459 -6.37 0.69 -26.27
CA ALA A 459 -6.07 1.85 -25.45
C ALA A 459 -7.16 2.94 -25.51
N GLU A 460 -7.58 3.33 -26.70
CA GLU A 460 -8.60 4.36 -26.90
C GLU A 460 -9.99 3.94 -26.39
N GLU A 461 -10.37 2.67 -26.61
CA GLU A 461 -11.66 2.16 -26.14
C GLU A 461 -11.69 2.06 -24.61
N VAL A 462 -10.57 1.72 -23.96
CA VAL A 462 -10.45 1.72 -22.48
C VAL A 462 -10.66 3.13 -21.94
N VAL A 463 -10.05 4.16 -22.54
CA VAL A 463 -10.26 5.56 -22.13
C VAL A 463 -11.73 5.96 -22.31
N LYS A 464 -12.37 5.55 -23.39
CA LYS A 464 -13.79 5.81 -23.62
C LYS A 464 -14.69 5.16 -22.54
N GLU A 465 -14.39 3.92 -22.13
CA GLU A 465 -15.11 3.25 -21.04
C GLU A 465 -14.90 3.94 -19.69
N MET A 466 -13.69 4.43 -19.40
CA MET A 466 -13.43 5.25 -18.22
C MET A 466 -14.31 6.50 -18.20
N ARG A 467 -14.42 7.19 -19.33
CA ARG A 467 -15.28 8.39 -19.47
C ARG A 467 -16.76 8.08 -19.26
N LEU A 468 -17.25 6.97 -19.83
CA LEU A 468 -18.65 6.53 -19.63
C LEU A 468 -18.95 6.29 -18.15
N GLU A 469 -18.00 5.74 -17.39
CA GLU A 469 -18.18 5.54 -15.95
C GLU A 469 -18.19 6.87 -15.18
N LEU A 470 -17.32 7.80 -15.55
CA LEU A 470 -17.32 9.14 -14.97
C LEU A 470 -18.61 9.89 -15.30
N ASP A 471 -19.15 9.76 -16.53
CA ASP A 471 -20.45 10.32 -16.92
C ASP A 471 -21.59 9.75 -16.09
N ARG A 472 -21.55 8.46 -15.79
CA ARG A 472 -22.49 7.79 -14.89
C ARG A 472 -22.49 8.42 -13.49
N LEU A 473 -21.31 8.64 -12.92
CA LEU A 473 -21.15 9.27 -11.61
C LEU A 473 -21.62 10.73 -11.61
N ARG A 474 -21.23 11.52 -12.63
CA ARG A 474 -21.68 12.91 -12.81
C ARG A 474 -23.19 13.03 -12.97
N ALA A 475 -23.81 12.05 -13.59
CA ALA A 475 -25.27 11.99 -13.74
C ALA A 475 -26.00 11.47 -12.49
N GLY A 476 -25.30 11.07 -11.43
CA GLY A 476 -25.90 10.51 -10.21
C GLY A 476 -26.58 9.16 -10.42
N LYS A 477 -26.18 8.40 -11.44
CA LYS A 477 -26.78 7.11 -11.77
C LYS A 477 -26.09 5.99 -10.99
N PHE A 478 -26.53 5.79 -9.74
CA PHE A 478 -26.02 4.73 -8.87
C PHE A 478 -26.94 3.51 -8.88
N ARG A 479 -26.36 2.32 -8.71
CA ARG A 479 -27.13 1.10 -8.44
C ARG A 479 -27.69 1.17 -7.01
N PRO A 480 -28.79 0.47 -6.70
CA PRO A 480 -29.25 0.32 -5.32
C PRO A 480 -28.08 -0.17 -4.45
N ASP A 481 -27.97 0.38 -3.24
CA ASP A 481 -26.96 0.04 -2.22
C ASP A 481 -25.49 0.29 -2.59
N GLU A 482 -25.16 0.71 -3.82
CA GLU A 482 -23.79 0.89 -4.31
C GLU A 482 -22.96 1.84 -3.42
N ILE A 483 -23.55 2.94 -2.99
CA ILE A 483 -22.92 3.92 -2.09
C ILE A 483 -22.69 3.33 -0.70
N GLU A 484 -23.69 2.67 -0.12
CA GLU A 484 -23.57 2.08 1.21
C GLU A 484 -22.60 0.90 1.22
N ASP A 485 -22.53 0.13 0.15
CA ASP A 485 -21.52 -0.92 0.00
C ASP A 485 -20.10 -0.35 -0.10
N ALA A 486 -19.90 0.72 -0.86
CA ALA A 486 -18.61 1.41 -0.93
C ALA A 486 -18.21 1.98 0.44
N LYS A 487 -19.12 2.63 1.15
CA LYS A 487 -18.91 3.13 2.52
C LYS A 487 -18.54 2.00 3.49
N ARG A 488 -19.21 0.85 3.38
CA ARG A 488 -18.94 -0.33 4.21
C ARG A 488 -17.52 -0.86 3.97
N ARG A 489 -17.12 -1.03 2.70
CA ARG A 489 -15.78 -1.47 2.33
C ARG A 489 -14.70 -0.50 2.82
N LEU A 490 -14.90 0.80 2.64
CA LEU A 490 -13.98 1.83 3.14
C LEU A 490 -13.81 1.78 4.66
N ARG A 491 -14.91 1.62 5.42
CA ARG A 491 -14.84 1.47 6.87
C ARG A 491 -14.06 0.23 7.27
N VAL A 492 -14.29 -0.90 6.60
CA VAL A 492 -13.57 -2.15 6.88
C VAL A 492 -12.09 -1.98 6.57
N SER A 493 -11.75 -1.48 5.38
CA SER A 493 -10.36 -1.24 4.97
C SER A 493 -9.64 -0.29 5.95
N ARG A 494 -10.30 0.81 6.35
CA ARG A 494 -9.75 1.76 7.31
C ARG A 494 -9.53 1.15 8.70
N ARG A 495 -10.46 0.32 9.19
CA ARG A 495 -10.28 -0.40 10.45
C ARG A 495 -9.12 -1.39 10.37
N GLN A 496 -9.03 -2.14 9.27
CA GLN A 496 -7.93 -3.07 9.05
C GLN A 496 -6.57 -2.36 8.99
N SER A 497 -6.46 -1.24 8.28
CA SER A 497 -5.21 -0.47 8.19
C SER A 497 -4.77 0.16 9.52
N ARG A 498 -5.64 0.21 10.54
CA ARG A 498 -5.39 0.81 11.84
C ARG A 498 -5.33 -0.21 13.00
N GLN A 499 -5.19 -1.49 12.69
CA GLN A 499 -5.15 -2.53 13.73
C GLN A 499 -3.88 -2.48 14.58
N SER A 500 -2.73 -2.14 13.98
CA SER A 500 -1.47 -2.07 14.72
C SER A 500 -1.29 -0.72 15.44
N VAL A 501 -0.55 -0.74 16.53
CA VAL A 501 -0.13 0.44 17.31
C VAL A 501 0.59 1.44 16.41
N GLY A 502 1.58 0.97 15.64
CA GLY A 502 2.37 1.81 14.74
C GLY A 502 1.55 2.48 13.65
N ALA A 503 0.60 1.76 13.03
CA ALA A 503 -0.24 2.33 11.98
C ALA A 503 -1.18 3.45 12.51
N ARG A 504 -1.74 3.27 13.71
CA ARG A 504 -2.54 4.32 14.36
C ARG A 504 -1.69 5.55 14.68
N LEU A 505 -0.51 5.30 15.26
CA LEU A 505 0.43 6.35 15.65
C LEU A 505 0.87 7.20 14.45
N GLN A 506 1.36 6.55 13.39
CA GLN A 506 1.78 7.25 12.17
C GLN A 506 0.65 8.07 11.55
N GLY A 507 -0.55 7.49 11.45
CA GLY A 507 -1.72 8.20 10.94
C GLY A 507 -2.05 9.45 11.77
N ALA A 508 -1.97 9.38 13.11
CA ALA A 508 -2.20 10.51 13.98
C ALA A 508 -1.11 11.59 13.83
N LEU A 509 0.16 11.18 13.76
CA LEU A 509 1.30 12.09 13.60
C LEU A 509 1.25 12.85 12.26
N ILE A 510 0.96 12.16 11.15
CA ILE A 510 0.82 12.79 9.84
C ILE A 510 -0.28 13.86 9.86
N ARG A 511 -1.43 13.55 10.47
CA ARG A 511 -2.55 14.49 10.56
C ARG A 511 -2.27 15.66 11.48
N GLU A 512 -1.56 15.42 12.58
CA GLU A 512 -1.14 16.48 13.50
C GLU A 512 -0.14 17.43 12.84
N VAL A 513 0.83 16.90 12.09
CA VAL A 513 1.78 17.67 11.28
C VAL A 513 1.05 18.47 10.21
N ALA A 514 0.05 17.90 9.58
CA ALA A 514 -0.78 18.56 8.56
C ALA A 514 -1.74 19.62 9.12
N GLY A 515 -1.82 19.79 10.45
CA GLY A 515 -2.70 20.77 11.09
C GLY A 515 -4.16 20.33 11.19
N LEU A 516 -4.48 19.08 10.91
CA LEU A 516 -5.84 18.53 11.01
C LEU A 516 -6.16 17.98 12.40
N GLY A 517 -5.13 17.82 13.26
CA GLY A 517 -5.23 17.22 14.58
C GLY A 517 -5.14 15.70 14.57
N ALA A 518 -4.52 15.14 15.61
CA ALA A 518 -4.29 13.70 15.78
C ALA A 518 -5.59 12.86 15.74
N ASN A 519 -6.72 13.46 16.07
CA ASN A 519 -8.03 12.82 16.16
C ASN A 519 -8.91 12.99 14.89
N PHE A 520 -8.33 13.36 13.77
CA PHE A 520 -9.07 13.58 12.50
C PHE A 520 -9.90 12.37 12.06
N ASP A 521 -9.57 11.16 12.49
CA ASP A 521 -10.32 9.95 12.14
C ASP A 521 -11.76 9.97 12.64
N ALA A 522 -12.03 10.56 13.79
CA ALA A 522 -13.40 10.73 14.31
C ALA A 522 -14.21 11.69 13.41
N GLU A 523 -13.57 12.75 12.92
CA GLU A 523 -14.18 13.69 11.98
C GLU A 523 -14.44 13.03 10.61
N TRP A 524 -13.51 12.23 10.13
CA TRP A 524 -13.69 11.46 8.90
C TRP A 524 -14.91 10.50 9.01
N GLU A 525 -15.05 9.78 10.14
CA GLU A 525 -16.20 8.88 10.35
C GLU A 525 -17.53 9.66 10.44
N ARG A 526 -17.54 10.82 11.09
CA ARG A 526 -18.68 11.71 11.11
C ARG A 526 -19.09 12.14 9.70
N ARG A 527 -18.11 12.57 8.88
CA ARG A 527 -18.32 12.93 7.47
C ARG A 527 -18.81 11.76 6.64
N MET A 528 -18.28 10.55 6.89
CA MET A 528 -18.72 9.30 6.24
C MET A 528 -20.21 9.02 6.52
N GLY A 529 -20.68 9.31 7.73
CA GLY A 529 -22.10 9.20 8.08
C GLY A 529 -22.99 10.12 7.24
N LEU A 530 -22.50 11.31 6.89
CA LEU A 530 -23.23 12.34 6.14
C LEU A 530 -23.10 12.19 4.62
N THR A 531 -22.15 11.40 4.13
CA THR A 531 -21.92 11.23 2.69
C THR A 531 -22.98 10.31 2.07
N ASP A 532 -23.62 10.78 1.03
CA ASP A 532 -24.63 10.09 0.24
C ASP A 532 -24.34 10.15 -1.27
N GLY A 533 -25.25 9.63 -2.09
CA GLY A 533 -25.11 9.66 -3.56
C GLY A 533 -25.06 11.08 -4.13
N LEU A 534 -25.76 12.05 -3.53
CA LEU A 534 -25.69 13.44 -3.95
C LEU A 534 -24.33 14.06 -3.68
N SER A 535 -23.70 13.71 -2.56
CA SER A 535 -22.34 14.14 -2.20
C SER A 535 -21.33 13.63 -3.23
N VAL A 536 -21.41 12.35 -3.62
CA VAL A 536 -20.58 11.73 -4.65
C VAL A 536 -20.80 12.37 -6.01
N GLN A 537 -22.06 12.59 -6.39
CA GLN A 537 -22.42 13.26 -7.64
C GLN A 537 -21.83 14.68 -7.72
N LYS A 538 -21.98 15.47 -6.65
CA LYS A 538 -21.43 16.84 -6.58
C LYS A 538 -19.90 16.81 -6.71
N PHE A 539 -19.23 15.91 -6.01
CA PHE A 539 -17.77 15.74 -6.15
C PHE A 539 -17.39 15.43 -7.59
N ALA A 540 -18.08 14.48 -8.23
CA ALA A 540 -17.81 14.11 -9.62
C ALA A 540 -18.06 15.28 -10.60
N GLN A 541 -19.09 16.09 -10.40
CA GLN A 541 -19.41 17.26 -11.23
C GLN A 541 -18.37 18.38 -11.06
N GLU A 542 -17.89 18.62 -9.83
CA GLU A 542 -16.97 19.70 -9.49
C GLU A 542 -15.53 19.35 -9.89
N TYR A 543 -15.04 18.18 -9.45
CA TYR A 543 -13.64 17.79 -9.60
C TYR A 543 -13.36 16.97 -10.84
N LEU A 544 -14.22 16.03 -11.21
CA LEU A 544 -14.00 15.14 -12.36
C LEU A 544 -14.62 15.71 -13.66
N ALA A 545 -14.62 17.02 -13.82
CA ALA A 545 -15.17 17.67 -14.98
C ALA A 545 -14.25 17.56 -16.22
N ILE A 546 -14.82 17.25 -17.40
CA ILE A 546 -14.09 17.04 -18.67
C ILE A 546 -13.16 18.21 -19.01
N LYS A 547 -13.54 19.44 -18.67
CA LYS A 547 -12.73 20.65 -18.93
C LYS A 547 -11.35 20.64 -18.25
N PHE A 548 -11.13 19.78 -17.27
CA PHE A 548 -9.87 19.63 -16.52
C PHE A 548 -9.13 18.32 -16.85
N GLU A 549 -9.69 17.46 -17.70
CA GLU A 549 -9.16 16.13 -17.99
C GLU A 549 -7.76 16.17 -18.59
N GLN A 550 -6.82 15.48 -17.98
CA GLN A 550 -5.50 15.25 -18.53
C GLN A 550 -5.42 13.78 -18.95
N GLU A 551 -5.45 13.52 -20.25
CA GLU A 551 -5.33 12.17 -20.83
C GLU A 551 -3.89 11.88 -21.18
N LEU A 552 -3.40 10.71 -20.77
CA LEU A 552 -2.10 10.18 -21.14
C LEU A 552 -2.26 8.75 -21.64
N ILE A 553 -1.72 8.48 -22.82
CA ILE A 553 -1.57 7.14 -23.37
C ILE A 553 -0.08 6.88 -23.56
N VAL A 554 0.45 5.85 -22.92
CA VAL A 554 1.82 5.37 -23.11
C VAL A 554 1.76 4.06 -23.88
N LEU A 555 2.23 4.04 -25.10
CA LEU A 555 2.32 2.86 -25.94
C LEU A 555 3.72 2.22 -25.86
N PRO A 556 3.85 0.91 -26.09
CA PRO A 556 5.16 0.29 -26.28
C PRO A 556 5.89 0.92 -27.48
N LYS A 557 7.22 0.97 -27.39
CA LYS A 557 8.06 1.26 -28.56
C LYS A 557 7.93 0.10 -29.53
N ALA A 558 7.78 0.44 -30.82
CA ALA A 558 7.72 -0.54 -31.89
C ALA A 558 9.04 -1.31 -32.01
#